data_dbfb51226d471cf316f1e27ec8f81922
#
_entry.id   dbfb51226d471cf316f1e27ec8f81922
#
_cell.length_a   1.000
_cell.length_b   1.000
_cell.length_c   1.000
_cell.angle_alpha   90.00
_cell.angle_beta   90.00
_cell.angle_gamma   90.00
#
_symmetry.space_group_name_H-M   'P 1'
#
loop_
_entity.id
_entity.type
_entity.pdbx_description
1 polymer ?
#
loop_
_entity_poly.entity_id
_entity_poly.type
_entity_poly.pdbx_seq_one_letter_code
_entity_poly.pdbx_strand_id
1 'polypeptide(L)'
;MKWGLSILALCALLAATAPEGGAAEQGGGDAKLLKMVVLSRHGVRSPTQSSETLGSWSRKDWPEWPVKRGELSPRGAKLVTAMWEQEAAFLREAGLLPSKGCPEAGTIAVRADRDQRTRVTGEAVLEGLAPGCGFKPIVNETDHPDPLFHPLEAGYCALDPSVVRKEIPVGAIEGLEQSLSGPIGELAAILGPASPEFCRKHQLPEGCTVADVPTRLTLAKDNRTVHL
;
A
#
# COMPACT_ATOMS: atom_id res chain seq x y z
N MET A 1 -15.63 -16.40 -71.15
CA MET A 1 -14.46 -17.32 -71.27
C MET A 1 -13.49 -16.98 -70.17
N LYS A 2 -13.24 -18.01 -69.34
CA LYS A 2 -12.00 -18.29 -68.55
C LYS A 2 -11.69 -17.47 -67.30
N TRP A 3 -11.90 -18.13 -66.14
CA TRP A 3 -10.94 -18.58 -65.13
C TRP A 3 -10.42 -17.44 -64.23
N GLY A 4 -10.71 -17.32 -62.99
CA GLY A 4 -10.66 -18.29 -61.86
C GLY A 4 -9.27 -18.32 -61.29
N LEU A 5 -9.07 -17.71 -60.15
CA LEU A 5 -8.12 -18.21 -59.14
C LEU A 5 -8.47 -17.60 -57.77
N SER A 6 -9.00 -18.44 -56.93
CA SER A 6 -9.11 -18.19 -55.48
C SER A 6 -7.72 -18.23 -54.86
N ILE A 7 -7.30 -17.17 -54.16
CA ILE A 7 -6.18 -17.22 -53.26
C ILE A 7 -6.74 -17.19 -51.84
N LEU A 8 -6.79 -18.37 -51.24
CA LEU A 8 -6.97 -18.57 -49.80
C LEU A 8 -5.70 -18.04 -49.09
N ALA A 9 -5.79 -16.86 -48.49
CA ALA A 9 -4.80 -16.37 -47.59
C ALA A 9 -4.98 -17.05 -46.23
N LEU A 10 -4.08 -17.98 -45.96
CA LEU A 10 -3.93 -18.67 -44.65
C LEU A 10 -3.37 -17.67 -43.63
N CYS A 11 -4.24 -17.00 -42.87
CA CYS A 11 -3.83 -16.26 -41.69
C CYS A 11 -3.41 -17.25 -40.60
N ALA A 12 -2.11 -17.51 -40.48
CA ALA A 12 -1.54 -18.16 -39.32
C ALA A 12 -1.69 -17.24 -38.10
N LEU A 13 -2.62 -17.52 -37.23
CA LEU A 13 -2.68 -16.96 -35.88
C LEU A 13 -1.45 -17.43 -35.09
N LEU A 14 -0.46 -16.60 -34.99
CA LEU A 14 0.56 -16.72 -33.94
C LEU A 14 -0.11 -16.31 -32.62
N ALA A 15 -0.67 -17.29 -31.92
CA ALA A 15 -1.02 -17.14 -30.53
C ALA A 15 0.29 -16.98 -29.74
N ALA A 16 0.64 -15.74 -29.43
CA ALA A 16 1.67 -15.45 -28.43
C ALA A 16 1.12 -15.94 -27.08
N THR A 17 1.58 -17.10 -26.64
CA THR A 17 1.37 -17.55 -25.26
C THR A 17 2.16 -16.65 -24.35
N ALA A 18 1.45 -15.69 -23.74
CA ALA A 18 1.97 -15.05 -22.54
C ALA A 18 2.21 -16.15 -21.50
N PRO A 19 3.30 -16.08 -20.72
CA PRO A 19 3.45 -16.99 -19.60
C PRO A 19 2.31 -16.68 -18.62
N GLU A 20 1.35 -17.57 -18.55
CA GLU A 20 0.38 -17.58 -17.45
C GLU A 20 1.20 -17.67 -16.18
N GLY A 21 1.15 -16.58 -15.38
CA GLY A 21 1.66 -16.62 -14.02
C GLY A 21 1.01 -17.83 -13.35
N GLY A 22 1.84 -18.81 -13.01
CA GLY A 22 1.38 -20.06 -12.47
C GLY A 22 0.49 -19.82 -11.26
N ALA A 23 -0.81 -19.95 -11.46
CA ALA A 23 -1.71 -20.29 -10.38
C ALA A 23 -1.15 -21.61 -9.83
N ALA A 24 -0.73 -21.58 -8.56
CA ALA A 24 -0.32 -22.79 -7.88
C ALA A 24 -1.40 -23.84 -8.13
N GLU A 25 -1.02 -24.96 -8.77
CA GLU A 25 -1.90 -26.09 -8.93
C GLU A 25 -2.49 -26.40 -7.56
N GLN A 26 -3.81 -26.26 -7.45
CA GLN A 26 -4.54 -26.71 -6.29
C GLN A 26 -4.39 -28.25 -6.28
N GLY A 27 -3.37 -28.71 -5.56
CA GLY A 27 -3.23 -30.11 -5.22
C GLY A 27 -4.53 -30.53 -4.55
N GLY A 28 -5.35 -31.31 -5.25
CA GLY A 28 -6.61 -31.87 -4.77
C GLY A 28 -6.35 -32.96 -3.72
N GLY A 29 -6.01 -32.52 -2.52
CA GLY A 29 -6.01 -33.29 -1.30
C GLY A 29 -6.79 -32.48 -0.26
N ASP A 30 -7.36 -33.15 0.75
CA ASP A 30 -8.14 -32.53 1.86
C ASP A 30 -7.34 -31.50 2.70
N ALA A 31 -6.75 -30.50 2.03
CA ALA A 31 -6.00 -29.45 2.69
C ALA A 31 -6.95 -28.57 3.48
N LYS A 32 -6.84 -28.61 4.81
CA LYS A 32 -7.61 -27.78 5.73
C LYS A 32 -6.81 -26.54 6.07
N LEU A 33 -7.41 -25.35 5.89
CA LEU A 33 -6.83 -24.10 6.37
C LEU A 33 -6.80 -24.12 7.91
N LEU A 34 -5.61 -24.04 8.50
CA LEU A 34 -5.43 -24.09 9.96
C LEU A 34 -5.20 -22.71 10.56
N LYS A 35 -4.59 -21.79 9.82
CA LYS A 35 -4.25 -20.44 10.27
C LYS A 35 -4.10 -19.50 9.08
N MET A 36 -4.49 -18.26 9.26
CA MET A 36 -4.19 -17.16 8.34
C MET A 36 -3.41 -16.07 9.07
N VAL A 37 -2.34 -15.57 8.44
CA VAL A 37 -1.56 -14.43 8.90
C VAL A 37 -1.65 -13.35 7.84
N VAL A 38 -2.06 -12.16 8.25
CA VAL A 38 -2.22 -11.02 7.34
C VAL A 38 -1.37 -9.86 7.81
N LEU A 39 -0.55 -9.32 6.91
CA LEU A 39 0.11 -8.04 7.08
C LEU A 39 -0.66 -6.99 6.28
N SER A 40 -1.16 -5.98 6.96
CA SER A 40 -1.98 -4.94 6.34
C SER A 40 -1.48 -3.55 6.69
N ARG A 41 -1.68 -2.61 5.78
CA ARG A 41 -1.49 -1.19 6.06
C ARG A 41 -2.75 -0.64 6.75
N HIS A 42 -2.61 0.48 7.47
CA HIS A 42 -3.75 1.23 8.00
C HIS A 42 -4.70 1.68 6.88
N GLY A 43 -5.98 1.89 7.21
CA GLY A 43 -7.01 2.41 6.31
C GLY A 43 -6.75 3.85 5.86
N VAL A 44 -7.73 4.43 5.16
CA VAL A 44 -7.63 5.80 4.62
C VAL A 44 -7.54 6.82 5.74
N ARG A 45 -6.47 7.59 5.76
CA ARG A 45 -6.14 8.64 6.73
C ARG A 45 -6.04 10.02 6.08
N SER A 46 -6.05 11.06 6.91
CA SER A 46 -5.67 12.41 6.47
C SER A 46 -4.17 12.48 6.12
N PRO A 47 -3.74 13.46 5.31
CA PRO A 47 -2.33 13.71 5.05
C PRO A 47 -1.53 13.94 6.33
N THR A 48 -0.26 13.55 6.32
CA THR A 48 0.69 13.85 7.40
C THR A 48 1.31 15.23 7.25
N GLN A 49 1.31 15.76 6.03
CA GLN A 49 1.83 17.07 5.70
C GLN A 49 0.90 18.19 6.16
N SER A 50 1.47 19.37 6.41
CA SER A 50 0.69 20.57 6.70
C SER A 50 -0.06 21.06 5.46
N SER A 51 -1.12 21.83 5.66
CA SER A 51 -1.86 22.47 4.56
C SER A 51 -0.95 23.36 3.71
N GLU A 52 0.02 24.04 4.34
CA GLU A 52 1.05 24.84 3.65
C GLU A 52 1.91 23.96 2.73
N THR A 53 2.39 22.80 3.22
CA THR A 53 3.17 21.85 2.40
C THR A 53 2.34 21.33 1.25
N LEU A 54 1.09 20.93 1.52
CA LEU A 54 0.18 20.46 0.47
C LEU A 54 -0.10 21.54 -0.57
N GLY A 55 -0.34 22.79 -0.12
CA GLY A 55 -0.52 23.96 -0.99
C GLY A 55 0.72 24.28 -1.83
N SER A 56 1.91 23.87 -1.40
CA SER A 56 3.12 23.99 -2.23
C SER A 56 3.14 23.01 -3.39
N TRP A 57 2.57 21.81 -3.23
CA TRP A 57 2.54 20.75 -4.26
C TRP A 57 1.46 20.95 -5.33
N SER A 58 0.40 21.70 -4.98
CA SER A 58 -0.71 21.97 -5.88
C SER A 58 -1.35 23.31 -5.53
N ARG A 59 -1.73 24.07 -6.55
CA ARG A 59 -2.51 25.31 -6.39
C ARG A 59 -4.00 25.06 -6.20
N LYS A 60 -4.44 23.81 -6.28
CA LYS A 60 -5.82 23.42 -6.01
C LYS A 60 -6.09 23.46 -4.51
N ASP A 61 -7.34 23.78 -4.16
CA ASP A 61 -7.78 23.70 -2.77
C ASP A 61 -7.76 22.23 -2.30
N TRP A 62 -7.15 22.03 -1.15
CA TRP A 62 -7.15 20.74 -0.49
C TRP A 62 -8.39 20.62 0.39
N PRO A 63 -9.01 19.43 0.43
CA PRO A 63 -10.18 19.23 1.28
C PRO A 63 -9.81 19.38 2.76
N GLU A 64 -10.75 19.90 3.52
CA GLU A 64 -10.67 19.84 4.99
C GLU A 64 -10.90 18.39 5.46
N TRP A 65 -10.11 17.99 6.44
CA TRP A 65 -10.19 16.66 7.01
C TRP A 65 -10.85 16.72 8.41
N PRO A 66 -11.83 15.84 8.70
CA PRO A 66 -12.52 15.84 9.99
C PRO A 66 -11.69 15.25 11.13
N VAL A 67 -10.40 15.05 10.92
CA VAL A 67 -9.44 14.44 11.87
C VAL A 67 -8.11 15.18 11.79
N LYS A 68 -7.27 15.02 12.81
CA LYS A 68 -5.93 15.59 12.81
C LYS A 68 -5.05 14.97 11.72
N ARG A 69 -3.95 15.67 11.39
CA ARG A 69 -2.99 15.17 10.41
C ARG A 69 -2.47 13.77 10.77
N GLY A 70 -2.48 12.88 9.78
CA GLY A 70 -2.02 11.51 9.92
C GLY A 70 -2.99 10.56 10.62
N GLU A 71 -4.14 11.03 11.10
CA GLU A 71 -5.15 10.19 11.72
C GLU A 71 -6.06 9.50 10.70
N LEU A 72 -6.50 8.29 11.03
CA LEU A 72 -7.47 7.53 10.26
C LEU A 72 -8.79 8.31 10.18
N SER A 73 -9.31 8.47 8.98
CA SER A 73 -10.60 9.13 8.80
C SER A 73 -11.77 8.21 9.20
N PRO A 74 -12.93 8.77 9.61
CA PRO A 74 -14.12 7.97 9.91
C PRO A 74 -14.57 7.11 8.72
N ARG A 75 -14.42 7.64 7.50
CA ARG A 75 -14.68 6.88 6.28
C ARG A 75 -13.67 5.74 6.11
N GLY A 76 -12.40 5.99 6.41
CA GLY A 76 -11.34 4.97 6.38
C GLY A 76 -11.64 3.81 7.31
N ALA A 77 -12.09 4.09 8.54
CA ALA A 77 -12.51 3.05 9.49
C ALA A 77 -13.67 2.21 8.94
N LYS A 78 -14.73 2.86 8.44
CA LYS A 78 -15.89 2.17 7.84
C LYS A 78 -15.50 1.26 6.66
N LEU A 79 -14.60 1.71 5.79
CA LEU A 79 -14.12 0.91 4.66
C LEU A 79 -13.33 -0.32 5.13
N VAL A 80 -12.50 -0.17 6.16
CA VAL A 80 -11.78 -1.30 6.77
C VAL A 80 -12.76 -2.29 7.37
N THR A 81 -13.75 -1.85 8.16
CA THR A 81 -14.78 -2.73 8.72
C THR A 81 -15.50 -3.49 7.62
N ALA A 82 -16.00 -2.81 6.57
CA ALA A 82 -16.72 -3.46 5.48
C ALA A 82 -15.86 -4.48 4.71
N MET A 83 -14.58 -4.20 4.50
CA MET A 83 -13.64 -5.15 3.89
C MET A 83 -13.50 -6.42 4.76
N TRP A 84 -13.31 -6.25 6.06
CA TRP A 84 -13.12 -7.39 6.96
C TRP A 84 -14.41 -8.14 7.29
N GLU A 85 -15.58 -7.55 7.11
CA GLU A 85 -16.86 -8.26 7.10
C GLU A 85 -16.93 -9.29 5.96
N GLN A 86 -16.43 -8.93 4.77
CA GLN A 86 -16.35 -9.87 3.64
C GLN A 86 -15.34 -10.98 3.91
N GLU A 87 -14.15 -10.65 4.42
CA GLU A 87 -13.14 -11.63 4.80
C GLU A 87 -13.63 -12.56 5.92
N ALA A 88 -14.43 -12.05 6.86
CA ALA A 88 -15.04 -12.87 7.91
C ALA A 88 -15.97 -13.95 7.36
N ALA A 89 -16.67 -13.67 6.26
CA ALA A 89 -17.50 -14.69 5.60
C ALA A 89 -16.65 -15.86 5.08
N PHE A 90 -15.55 -15.54 4.37
CA PHE A 90 -14.59 -16.55 3.91
C PHE A 90 -13.98 -17.35 5.09
N LEU A 91 -13.58 -16.68 6.17
CA LEU A 91 -12.97 -17.34 7.33
C LEU A 91 -13.96 -18.24 8.08
N ARG A 92 -15.25 -17.92 8.07
CA ARG A 92 -16.31 -18.80 8.60
C ARG A 92 -16.50 -20.04 7.73
N GLU A 93 -16.53 -19.86 6.42
CA GLU A 93 -16.61 -20.96 5.46
C GLU A 93 -15.40 -21.89 5.58
N ALA A 94 -14.20 -21.33 5.73
CA ALA A 94 -12.95 -22.06 5.96
C ALA A 94 -12.84 -22.70 7.35
N GLY A 95 -13.78 -22.46 8.26
CA GLY A 95 -13.79 -23.01 9.62
C GLY A 95 -12.78 -22.38 10.58
N LEU A 96 -12.21 -21.20 10.24
CA LEU A 96 -11.33 -20.43 11.13
C LEU A 96 -12.09 -19.53 12.11
N LEU A 97 -13.32 -19.17 11.78
CA LEU A 97 -14.23 -18.44 12.65
C LEU A 97 -15.51 -19.25 12.87
N PRO A 98 -16.18 -19.11 14.02
CA PRO A 98 -17.46 -19.77 14.26
C PRO A 98 -18.53 -19.21 13.31
N SER A 99 -19.47 -20.06 12.90
CA SER A 99 -20.57 -19.67 12.02
C SER A 99 -21.52 -18.64 12.67
N LYS A 100 -21.61 -18.62 13.98
CA LYS A 100 -22.42 -17.69 14.78
C LYS A 100 -21.72 -17.36 16.10
N GLY A 101 -22.04 -16.17 16.63
CA GLY A 101 -21.53 -15.70 17.92
C GLY A 101 -20.08 -15.22 17.85
N CYS A 102 -19.52 -14.97 19.01
CA CYS A 102 -18.15 -14.49 19.15
C CYS A 102 -17.16 -15.65 19.12
N PRO A 103 -16.01 -15.49 18.45
CA PRO A 103 -14.91 -16.44 18.55
C PRO A 103 -14.41 -16.56 20.00
N GLU A 104 -13.82 -17.72 20.31
CA GLU A 104 -13.13 -17.90 21.59
C GLU A 104 -11.95 -16.94 21.73
N ALA A 105 -11.62 -16.58 22.96
CA ALA A 105 -10.46 -15.74 23.25
C ALA A 105 -9.18 -16.40 22.69
N GLY A 106 -8.39 -15.59 21.98
CA GLY A 106 -7.14 -16.09 21.33
C GLY A 106 -7.33 -16.64 19.91
N THR A 107 -8.56 -16.82 19.42
CA THR A 107 -8.79 -17.20 18.01
C THR A 107 -8.37 -16.11 17.04
N ILE A 108 -8.62 -14.84 17.40
CA ILE A 108 -8.23 -13.67 16.63
C ILE A 108 -7.20 -12.87 17.44
N ALA A 109 -6.10 -12.52 16.80
CA ALA A 109 -5.11 -11.59 17.35
C ALA A 109 -4.81 -10.50 16.31
N VAL A 110 -5.17 -9.27 16.60
CA VAL A 110 -4.83 -8.10 15.78
C VAL A 110 -3.79 -7.30 16.53
N ARG A 111 -2.59 -7.17 15.94
CA ARG A 111 -1.51 -6.37 16.49
C ARG A 111 -1.42 -5.05 15.72
N ALA A 112 -1.40 -3.94 16.42
CA ALA A 112 -1.33 -2.60 15.85
C ALA A 112 -0.17 -1.82 16.47
N ASP A 113 0.45 -0.98 15.65
CA ASP A 113 1.37 0.03 16.15
C ASP A 113 0.61 1.09 16.97
N ARG A 114 1.33 1.87 17.78
CA ARG A 114 0.76 2.85 18.74
C ARG A 114 0.11 4.08 18.11
N ASP A 115 0.34 4.36 16.83
CA ASP A 115 -0.29 5.49 16.15
C ASP A 115 -1.82 5.34 16.09
N GLN A 116 -2.53 6.47 16.23
CA GLN A 116 -4.00 6.47 16.19
C GLN A 116 -4.51 5.73 14.94
N ARG A 117 -3.97 6.01 13.75
CA ARG A 117 -4.40 5.39 12.50
C ARG A 117 -4.28 3.87 12.50
N THR A 118 -3.27 3.31 13.13
CA THR A 118 -3.06 1.86 13.18
C THR A 118 -3.94 1.21 14.24
N ARG A 119 -4.08 1.82 15.44
CA ARG A 119 -4.98 1.34 16.48
C ARG A 119 -6.43 1.31 16.02
N VAL A 120 -6.92 2.42 15.46
CA VAL A 120 -8.30 2.51 14.95
C VAL A 120 -8.52 1.59 13.74
N THR A 121 -7.50 1.36 12.92
CA THR A 121 -7.57 0.33 11.88
C THR A 121 -7.72 -1.06 12.52
N GLY A 122 -6.94 -1.37 13.54
CA GLY A 122 -7.05 -2.64 14.26
C GLY A 122 -8.43 -2.85 14.91
N GLU A 123 -9.01 -1.80 15.48
CA GLU A 123 -10.39 -1.82 16.01
C GLU A 123 -11.41 -2.09 14.89
N ALA A 124 -11.26 -1.43 13.75
CA ALA A 124 -12.14 -1.63 12.60
C ALA A 124 -12.02 -3.04 11.98
N VAL A 125 -10.83 -3.63 11.97
CA VAL A 125 -10.59 -5.03 11.59
C VAL A 125 -11.35 -5.97 12.51
N LEU A 126 -11.22 -5.80 13.82
CA LEU A 126 -11.90 -6.63 14.81
C LEU A 126 -13.41 -6.49 14.75
N GLU A 127 -13.92 -5.28 14.53
CA GLU A 127 -15.35 -5.04 14.34
C GLU A 127 -15.88 -5.74 13.08
N GLY A 128 -15.12 -5.76 11.97
CA GLY A 128 -15.49 -6.48 10.77
C GLY A 128 -15.44 -8.00 10.93
N LEU A 129 -14.43 -8.54 11.62
CA LEU A 129 -14.26 -9.98 11.86
C LEU A 129 -15.28 -10.55 12.84
N ALA A 130 -15.55 -9.83 13.93
CA ALA A 130 -16.34 -10.28 15.06
C ALA A 130 -17.13 -9.10 15.68
N PRO A 131 -18.16 -8.59 14.97
CA PRO A 131 -18.89 -7.41 15.37
C PRO A 131 -19.53 -7.57 16.75
N GLY A 132 -19.39 -6.54 17.59
CA GLY A 132 -19.97 -6.50 18.93
C GLY A 132 -19.31 -7.43 19.96
N CYS A 133 -18.23 -8.17 19.61
CA CYS A 133 -17.57 -9.10 20.54
C CYS A 133 -16.61 -8.44 21.52
N GLY A 134 -16.35 -7.14 21.37
CA GLY A 134 -15.56 -6.37 22.33
C GLY A 134 -14.05 -6.63 22.29
N PHE A 135 -13.54 -7.29 21.26
CA PHE A 135 -12.11 -7.49 21.08
C PHE A 135 -11.37 -6.16 20.90
N LYS A 136 -10.12 -6.13 21.35
CA LYS A 136 -9.24 -4.97 21.24
C LYS A 136 -7.94 -5.35 20.55
N PRO A 137 -7.35 -4.46 19.74
CA PRO A 137 -6.03 -4.70 19.19
C PRO A 137 -4.97 -4.72 20.31
N ILE A 138 -3.96 -5.54 20.10
CA ILE A 138 -2.78 -5.59 20.94
C ILE A 138 -1.86 -4.47 20.48
N VAL A 139 -1.51 -3.57 21.39
CA VAL A 139 -0.65 -2.41 21.13
C VAL A 139 0.54 -2.46 22.09
N ASN A 140 1.73 -2.15 21.59
CA ASN A 140 2.88 -1.92 22.48
C ASN A 140 2.76 -0.49 23.06
N GLU A 141 2.41 -0.40 24.33
CA GLU A 141 2.24 0.87 25.04
C GLU A 141 3.54 1.37 25.70
N THR A 142 4.65 0.67 25.50
CA THR A 142 5.94 1.12 26.04
C THR A 142 6.51 2.28 25.22
N ASP A 143 7.44 3.04 25.81
CA ASP A 143 8.14 4.11 25.09
C ASP A 143 9.16 3.60 24.07
N HIS A 144 9.41 2.29 24.05
CA HIS A 144 10.31 1.66 23.08
C HIS A 144 9.59 1.35 21.78
N PRO A 145 10.25 1.52 20.62
CA PRO A 145 9.71 1.10 19.33
C PRO A 145 9.30 -0.36 19.34
N ASP A 146 8.11 -0.68 18.78
CA ASP A 146 7.70 -2.07 18.64
C ASP A 146 8.56 -2.75 17.56
N PRO A 147 9.30 -3.82 17.90
CA PRO A 147 10.21 -4.47 16.95
C PRO A 147 9.51 -5.04 15.72
N LEU A 148 8.22 -5.33 15.81
CA LEU A 148 7.44 -5.82 14.67
C LEU A 148 7.22 -4.72 13.62
N PHE A 149 6.99 -3.48 14.05
CA PHE A 149 6.69 -2.35 13.15
C PHE A 149 7.91 -1.45 12.91
N HIS A 150 8.84 -1.42 13.84
CA HIS A 150 10.03 -0.57 13.82
C HIS A 150 11.32 -1.36 14.11
N PRO A 151 11.61 -2.42 13.31
CA PRO A 151 12.75 -3.29 13.60
C PRO A 151 14.10 -2.57 13.53
N LEU A 152 14.23 -1.56 12.69
CA LEU A 152 15.47 -0.76 12.57
C LEU A 152 15.68 0.11 13.81
N GLU A 153 14.63 0.80 14.25
CA GLU A 153 14.66 1.67 15.41
C GLU A 153 14.84 0.87 16.71
N ALA A 154 14.22 -0.30 16.77
CA ALA A 154 14.34 -1.24 17.88
C ALA A 154 15.68 -1.99 17.92
N GLY A 155 16.53 -1.81 16.88
CA GLY A 155 17.86 -2.41 16.84
C GLY A 155 17.91 -3.89 16.41
N TYR A 156 16.78 -4.46 15.96
CA TYR A 156 16.72 -5.85 15.50
C TYR A 156 17.25 -6.06 14.07
N CYS A 157 17.25 -5.01 13.28
CA CYS A 157 17.83 -4.98 11.95
C CYS A 157 18.81 -3.81 11.85
N ALA A 158 19.91 -4.01 11.16
CA ALA A 158 20.84 -2.94 10.83
C ALA A 158 20.94 -2.84 9.30
N LEU A 159 20.79 -1.64 8.78
CA LEU A 159 21.11 -1.36 7.38
C LEU A 159 22.55 -0.89 7.30
N ASP A 160 23.40 -1.61 6.56
CA ASP A 160 24.70 -1.12 6.18
C ASP A 160 24.55 -0.30 4.89
N PRO A 161 24.83 1.01 4.91
CA PRO A 161 24.68 1.88 3.74
C PRO A 161 25.53 1.42 2.56
N SER A 162 26.65 0.77 2.80
CA SER A 162 27.54 0.28 1.74
C SER A 162 26.94 -0.94 1.05
N VAL A 163 26.29 -1.81 1.80
CA VAL A 163 25.57 -2.99 1.28
C VAL A 163 24.33 -2.53 0.51
N VAL A 164 23.51 -1.65 1.10
CA VAL A 164 22.32 -1.10 0.42
C VAL A 164 22.67 -0.50 -0.95
N ARG A 165 23.72 0.29 -1.02
CA ARG A 165 24.15 0.88 -2.31
C ARG A 165 24.60 -0.15 -3.34
N LYS A 166 25.23 -1.26 -2.91
CA LYS A 166 25.66 -2.33 -3.81
C LYS A 166 24.49 -3.18 -4.31
N GLU A 167 23.47 -3.36 -3.48
CA GLU A 167 22.27 -4.15 -3.80
C GLU A 167 21.30 -3.40 -4.74
N ILE A 168 21.45 -2.09 -4.89
CA ILE A 168 20.65 -1.31 -5.85
C ILE A 168 21.31 -1.44 -7.23
N PRO A 169 20.65 -2.10 -8.20
CA PRO A 169 21.23 -2.26 -9.54
C PRO A 169 21.47 -0.91 -10.20
N VAL A 170 22.51 -0.85 -11.04
CA VAL A 170 22.73 0.30 -11.92
C VAL A 170 21.52 0.44 -12.84
N GLY A 171 20.98 1.65 -12.96
CA GLY A 171 19.77 1.91 -13.75
C GLY A 171 18.46 1.58 -13.06
N ALA A 172 18.49 1.13 -11.78
CA ALA A 172 17.25 0.83 -11.05
C ALA A 172 16.33 2.05 -10.87
N ILE A 173 16.91 3.23 -10.66
CA ILE A 173 16.15 4.48 -10.51
C ILE A 173 15.51 4.86 -11.84
N GLU A 174 16.24 4.83 -12.94
CA GLU A 174 15.76 5.11 -14.29
C GLU A 174 14.67 4.11 -14.71
N GLY A 175 14.82 2.83 -14.39
CA GLY A 175 13.81 1.80 -14.63
C GLY A 175 12.55 2.04 -13.81
N LEU A 176 12.68 2.48 -12.57
CA LEU A 176 11.56 2.84 -11.71
C LEU A 176 10.83 4.08 -12.25
N GLU A 177 11.55 5.14 -12.60
CA GLU A 177 10.98 6.35 -13.20
C GLU A 177 10.20 6.04 -14.48
N GLN A 178 10.77 5.21 -15.36
CA GLN A 178 10.10 4.78 -16.57
C GLN A 178 8.82 3.99 -16.29
N SER A 179 8.86 3.04 -15.35
CA SER A 179 7.70 2.21 -14.99
C SER A 179 6.58 3.01 -14.32
N LEU A 180 6.91 4.06 -13.59
CA LEU A 180 5.97 4.93 -12.88
C LEU A 180 5.57 6.19 -13.65
N SER A 181 6.14 6.45 -14.82
CA SER A 181 5.91 7.69 -15.59
C SER A 181 4.43 7.94 -15.89
N GLY A 182 3.67 6.90 -16.25
CA GLY A 182 2.22 7.00 -16.46
C GLY A 182 1.47 7.41 -15.19
N PRO A 183 1.52 6.64 -14.10
CA PRO A 183 0.88 6.99 -12.83
C PRO A 183 1.30 8.37 -12.28
N ILE A 184 2.58 8.74 -12.39
CA ILE A 184 3.07 10.06 -11.95
C ILE A 184 2.50 11.16 -12.84
N GLY A 185 2.40 10.96 -14.15
CA GLY A 185 1.77 11.89 -15.07
C GLY A 185 0.28 12.10 -14.77
N GLU A 186 -0.46 11.04 -14.48
CA GLU A 186 -1.86 11.12 -14.05
C GLU A 186 -2.00 11.90 -12.73
N LEU A 187 -1.14 11.62 -11.75
CA LEU A 187 -1.11 12.33 -10.48
C LEU A 187 -0.82 13.83 -10.69
N ALA A 188 0.16 14.16 -11.54
CA ALA A 188 0.49 15.55 -11.86
C ALA A 188 -0.67 16.26 -12.56
N ALA A 189 -1.39 15.60 -13.45
CA ALA A 189 -2.60 16.16 -14.09
C ALA A 189 -3.72 16.42 -13.08
N ILE A 190 -3.90 15.54 -12.10
CA ILE A 190 -4.88 15.72 -11.01
C ILE A 190 -4.47 16.89 -10.11
N LEU A 191 -3.22 16.96 -9.69
CA LEU A 191 -2.70 18.01 -8.79
C LEU A 191 -2.57 19.37 -9.48
N GLY A 192 -2.28 19.39 -10.79
CA GLY A 192 -1.98 20.60 -11.55
C GLY A 192 -0.62 21.22 -11.16
N PRO A 193 -0.40 22.49 -11.53
CA PRO A 193 0.86 23.17 -11.25
C PRO A 193 1.16 23.30 -9.75
N ALA A 194 2.40 23.13 -9.39
CA ALA A 194 2.91 23.43 -8.06
C ALA A 194 3.04 24.94 -7.83
N SER A 195 3.32 25.33 -6.59
CA SER A 195 3.54 26.74 -6.26
C SER A 195 4.84 27.27 -6.90
N PRO A 196 4.94 28.58 -7.20
CA PRO A 196 6.20 29.16 -7.69
C PRO A 196 7.37 28.96 -6.74
N GLU A 197 7.10 28.93 -5.43
CA GLU A 197 8.12 28.69 -4.41
C GLU A 197 8.64 27.26 -4.48
N PHE A 198 7.74 26.26 -4.64
CA PHE A 198 8.11 24.87 -4.84
C PHE A 198 9.02 24.71 -6.07
N CYS A 199 8.64 25.28 -7.21
CA CYS A 199 9.43 25.20 -8.42
C CYS A 199 10.83 25.82 -8.23
N ARG A 200 10.92 27.00 -7.62
CA ARG A 200 12.23 27.63 -7.32
C ARG A 200 13.08 26.79 -6.38
N LYS A 201 12.48 26.22 -5.32
CA LYS A 201 13.18 25.36 -4.35
C LYS A 201 13.82 24.15 -5.02
N HIS A 202 13.13 23.57 -6.01
CA HIS A 202 13.60 22.41 -6.78
C HIS A 202 14.37 22.78 -8.04
N GLN A 203 14.66 24.09 -8.28
CA GLN A 203 15.37 24.61 -9.46
C GLN A 203 14.66 24.24 -10.78
N LEU A 204 13.33 24.22 -10.74
CA LEU A 204 12.47 23.91 -11.87
C LEU A 204 11.85 25.18 -12.45
N PRO A 205 11.45 25.17 -13.74
CA PRO A 205 10.80 26.32 -14.37
C PRO A 205 9.44 26.63 -13.71
N GLU A 206 8.98 27.85 -13.88
CA GLU A 206 7.63 28.25 -13.42
C GLU A 206 6.57 27.40 -14.12
N GLY A 207 5.53 27.00 -13.35
CA GLY A 207 4.50 26.10 -13.85
C GLY A 207 4.85 24.62 -13.73
N CYS A 208 5.97 24.28 -13.10
CA CYS A 208 6.35 22.90 -12.82
C CYS A 208 5.26 22.15 -12.04
N THR A 209 5.29 20.85 -12.12
CA THR A 209 4.45 19.93 -11.37
C THR A 209 5.31 19.04 -10.46
N VAL A 210 4.69 18.26 -9.63
CA VAL A 210 5.40 17.25 -8.81
C VAL A 210 6.11 16.20 -9.64
N ALA A 211 5.66 15.96 -10.88
CA ALA A 211 6.29 15.01 -11.81
C ALA A 211 7.63 15.49 -12.38
N ASP A 212 7.91 16.79 -12.31
CA ASP A 212 9.15 17.36 -12.83
C ASP A 212 10.31 17.26 -11.80
N VAL A 213 10.02 16.82 -10.57
CA VAL A 213 11.04 16.62 -9.54
C VAL A 213 11.78 15.33 -9.81
N PRO A 214 13.11 15.38 -10.04
CA PRO A 214 13.88 14.17 -10.32
C PRO A 214 13.94 13.26 -9.09
N THR A 215 13.77 11.97 -9.31
CA THR A 215 13.92 10.95 -8.27
C THR A 215 15.37 10.88 -7.81
N ARG A 216 15.59 10.86 -6.52
CA ARG A 216 16.91 10.75 -5.93
C ARG A 216 16.89 9.76 -4.78
N LEU A 217 17.75 8.76 -4.87
CA LEU A 217 17.99 7.86 -3.76
C LEU A 217 18.89 8.54 -2.73
N THR A 218 18.37 8.73 -1.53
CA THR A 218 19.14 9.26 -0.40
C THR A 218 19.01 8.38 0.81
N LEU A 219 20.09 8.27 1.59
CA LEU A 219 20.05 7.70 2.92
C LEU A 219 19.76 8.83 3.92
N ALA A 220 18.86 8.58 4.85
CA ALA A 220 18.63 9.50 5.94
C ALA A 220 19.90 9.69 6.80
N LYS A 221 19.94 10.77 7.58
CA LYS A 221 21.11 11.08 8.44
C LYS A 221 21.42 9.99 9.47
N ASP A 222 20.41 9.20 9.85
CA ASP A 222 20.55 8.05 10.75
C ASP A 222 21.15 6.82 10.07
N ASN A 223 21.38 6.86 8.75
CA ASN A 223 21.83 5.73 7.92
C ASN A 223 20.94 4.46 8.03
N ARG A 224 19.70 4.60 8.51
CA ARG A 224 18.76 3.50 8.70
C ARG A 224 17.56 3.57 7.78
N THR A 225 17.33 4.72 7.17
CA THR A 225 16.18 4.97 6.30
C THR A 225 16.66 5.34 4.90
N VAL A 226 16.07 4.69 3.91
CA VAL A 226 16.27 5.00 2.48
C VAL A 226 15.09 5.85 2.03
N HIS A 227 15.37 6.98 1.40
CA HIS A 227 14.38 7.85 0.76
C HIS A 227 14.56 7.80 -0.75
N LEU A 228 13.46 7.67 -1.46
CA LEU A 228 13.36 7.86 -2.90
C LEU A 228 12.85 9.25 -3.22
#